data_9f9df6eeb5eca60680f3dd8d24a7a3f0
#
_entry.id   9f9df6eeb5eca60680f3dd8d24a7a3f0
#
_cell.length_a   1.000
_cell.length_b   1.000
_cell.length_c   1.000
_cell.angle_alpha   90.00
_cell.angle_beta   90.00
_cell.angle_gamma   90.00
#
_symmetry.space_group_name_H-M   'P 1'
#
loop_
_entity.id
_entity.type
_entity.pdbx_description
1 polymer ?
#
loop_
_entity_poly.entity_id
_entity_poly.type
_entity_poly.pdbx_seq_one_letter_code
_entity_poly.pdbx_strand_id
1 'polypeptide(L)'
;MFTAKWSFLFITCFFSMVATSQTVSHSAVDTSLYAILDYDSSVDMAMITGFYKARTTTLSIDEINDMEQIVDSSYQEYNRKNPRRQLLGPLSTYKRQYVAIVNEKGQKEVWINFFCSSFGAGWKHHVLIVDDGGVCFFQLTINLYSRRAGELIPNGVA
;
A
#
# COMPACT_ATOMS: atom_id res chain seq x y z
N MET A 1 -65.75 18.71 45.40
CA MET A 1 -64.40 19.18 45.17
C MET A 1 -63.53 17.94 44.91
N PHE A 2 -63.45 17.52 43.62
CA PHE A 2 -62.78 16.28 43.22
C PHE A 2 -61.42 16.65 42.56
N THR A 3 -60.34 16.22 43.18
CA THR A 3 -58.99 16.41 42.63
C THR A 3 -58.58 15.16 41.88
N ALA A 4 -58.48 15.25 40.54
CA ALA A 4 -57.95 14.20 39.70
C ALA A 4 -56.44 14.22 39.76
N LYS A 5 -55.81 13.11 40.22
CA LYS A 5 -54.35 12.86 40.12
C LYS A 5 -54.06 12.26 38.77
N TRP A 6 -53.30 12.95 37.95
CA TRP A 6 -52.73 12.43 36.71
C TRP A 6 -51.38 11.80 37.01
N SER A 7 -51.28 10.45 36.84
CA SER A 7 -50.04 9.72 36.90
C SER A 7 -49.44 9.67 35.50
N PHE A 8 -48.34 10.32 35.28
CA PHE A 8 -47.55 10.20 34.07
C PHE A 8 -46.67 8.96 34.16
N LEU A 9 -46.96 8.00 33.27
CA LEU A 9 -46.15 6.79 33.07
C LEU A 9 -45.00 7.13 32.08
N PHE A 10 -43.77 7.24 32.58
CA PHE A 10 -42.59 7.38 31.70
C PHE A 10 -42.19 5.99 31.20
N ILE A 11 -42.44 5.72 29.92
CA ILE A 11 -41.91 4.55 29.20
C ILE A 11 -40.50 4.92 28.73
N THR A 12 -39.49 4.38 29.40
CA THR A 12 -38.08 4.46 28.94
C THR A 12 -37.84 3.36 27.92
N CYS A 13 -37.83 3.71 26.62
CA CYS A 13 -37.36 2.84 25.56
C CYS A 13 -35.84 2.72 25.64
N PHE A 14 -35.34 1.57 26.13
CA PHE A 14 -33.94 1.19 26.00
C PHE A 14 -33.67 0.75 24.56
N PHE A 15 -33.05 1.59 23.75
CA PHE A 15 -32.47 1.23 22.46
C PHE A 15 -31.17 0.48 22.69
N SER A 16 -31.19 -0.84 22.63
CA SER A 16 -29.96 -1.68 22.61
C SER A 16 -29.30 -1.49 21.24
N MET A 17 -28.24 -0.68 21.16
CA MET A 17 -27.35 -0.65 20.01
C MET A 17 -26.54 -1.97 19.96
N VAL A 18 -26.91 -2.85 19.06
CA VAL A 18 -26.08 -4.00 18.69
C VAL A 18 -24.97 -3.48 17.79
N ALA A 19 -23.76 -3.32 18.35
CA ALA A 19 -22.58 -3.05 17.58
C ALA A 19 -22.22 -4.32 16.79
N THR A 20 -22.54 -4.38 15.51
CA THR A 20 -22.03 -5.39 14.59
C THR A 20 -20.56 -5.08 14.30
N SER A 21 -19.67 -5.83 14.94
CA SER A 21 -18.24 -5.84 14.59
C SER A 21 -18.12 -6.42 13.16
N GLN A 22 -17.88 -5.58 12.18
CA GLN A 22 -17.46 -6.03 10.86
C GLN A 22 -16.01 -6.51 10.96
N THR A 23 -15.82 -7.82 10.99
CA THR A 23 -14.50 -8.41 10.77
C THR A 23 -14.13 -8.15 9.30
N VAL A 24 -13.23 -7.19 9.08
CA VAL A 24 -12.58 -7.02 7.78
C VAL A 24 -11.74 -8.28 7.55
N SER A 25 -12.20 -9.17 6.68
CA SER A 25 -11.40 -10.29 6.24
C SER A 25 -10.25 -9.74 5.40
N HIS A 26 -9.05 -9.66 5.96
CA HIS A 26 -7.85 -9.47 5.16
C HIS A 26 -7.72 -10.68 4.24
N SER A 27 -7.97 -10.48 2.95
CA SER A 27 -7.60 -11.49 1.95
C SER A 27 -6.08 -11.67 2.03
N ALA A 28 -5.64 -12.92 2.22
CA ALA A 28 -4.22 -13.22 2.26
C ALA A 28 -3.56 -12.69 0.96
N VAL A 29 -2.50 -11.91 1.10
CA VAL A 29 -1.74 -11.41 -0.05
C VAL A 29 -1.22 -12.61 -0.86
N ASP A 30 -1.51 -12.64 -2.15
CA ASP A 30 -1.05 -13.71 -3.02
C ASP A 30 0.48 -13.64 -3.20
N THR A 31 1.19 -14.52 -2.50
CA THR A 31 2.66 -14.59 -2.51
C THR A 31 3.25 -14.91 -3.89
N SER A 32 2.44 -15.36 -4.85
CA SER A 32 2.90 -15.58 -6.23
C SER A 32 3.16 -14.26 -6.97
N LEU A 33 2.56 -13.16 -6.51
CA LEU A 33 2.59 -11.86 -7.14
C LEU A 33 3.62 -10.89 -6.53
N TYR A 34 4.37 -11.28 -5.49
CA TYR A 34 5.37 -10.41 -4.91
C TYR A 34 6.67 -11.10 -4.51
N ALA A 35 7.72 -10.31 -4.37
CA ALA A 35 8.98 -10.68 -3.77
C ALA A 35 9.40 -9.61 -2.76
N ILE A 36 9.97 -10.03 -1.64
CA ILE A 36 10.66 -9.15 -0.69
C ILE A 36 12.15 -9.33 -0.96
N LEU A 37 12.83 -8.24 -1.28
CA LEU A 37 14.25 -8.23 -1.59
C LEU A 37 15.00 -7.47 -0.48
N ASP A 38 16.17 -7.97 -0.12
CA ASP A 38 17.03 -7.32 0.83
C ASP A 38 17.59 -6.02 0.24
N TYR A 39 17.60 -4.97 1.04
CA TYR A 39 18.33 -3.76 0.69
C TYR A 39 19.83 -4.00 0.92
N ASP A 40 20.64 -3.82 -0.09
CA ASP A 40 22.07 -3.66 0.07
C ASP A 40 22.42 -2.17 -0.05
N SER A 41 23.51 -1.77 0.61
CA SER A 41 23.95 -0.37 0.61
C SER A 41 24.81 -0.02 -0.61
N SER A 42 24.73 -0.80 -1.69
CA SER A 42 25.40 -0.51 -2.94
C SER A 42 24.92 0.82 -3.53
N VAL A 43 25.80 1.49 -4.28
CA VAL A 43 25.45 2.74 -4.95
C VAL A 43 24.28 2.51 -5.90
N ASP A 44 24.23 1.38 -6.59
CA ASP A 44 23.18 1.04 -7.55
C ASP A 44 21.82 0.93 -6.85
N MET A 45 21.74 0.21 -5.73
CA MET A 45 20.48 0.09 -4.98
C MET A 45 20.02 1.44 -4.43
N ALA A 46 20.95 2.26 -3.90
CA ALA A 46 20.63 3.60 -3.41
C ALA A 46 20.10 4.52 -4.53
N MET A 47 20.69 4.44 -5.73
CA MET A 47 20.24 5.22 -6.89
C MET A 47 18.85 4.79 -7.36
N ILE A 48 18.57 3.47 -7.40
CA ILE A 48 17.30 2.93 -7.86
C ILE A 48 16.17 3.29 -6.90
N THR A 49 16.40 3.11 -5.60
CA THR A 49 15.37 3.28 -4.57
C THR A 49 15.27 4.68 -4.00
N GLY A 50 16.30 5.51 -4.21
CA GLY A 50 16.44 6.81 -3.55
C GLY A 50 16.84 6.72 -2.07
N PHE A 51 17.17 5.53 -1.57
CA PHE A 51 17.52 5.31 -0.17
C PHE A 51 19.04 5.46 0.05
N TYR A 52 19.45 6.62 0.48
CA TYR A 52 20.84 6.88 0.87
C TYR A 52 20.99 6.75 2.39
N LYS A 53 22.10 6.18 2.86
CA LYS A 53 22.41 6.00 4.29
C LYS A 53 21.32 5.23 5.07
N ALA A 54 20.67 4.31 4.41
CA ALA A 54 19.65 3.46 4.98
C ALA A 54 20.22 2.15 5.53
N ARG A 55 19.48 1.47 6.39
CA ARG A 55 19.80 0.13 6.87
C ARG A 55 18.70 -0.83 6.41
N THR A 56 19.09 -2.03 6.03
CA THR A 56 18.13 -3.09 5.69
C THR A 56 17.22 -3.41 6.87
N THR A 57 15.98 -3.79 6.58
CA THR A 57 15.02 -4.32 7.54
C THR A 57 14.08 -5.31 6.86
N THR A 58 13.35 -6.06 7.64
CA THR A 58 12.38 -7.05 7.15
C THR A 58 10.97 -6.45 7.07
N LEU A 59 10.09 -7.07 6.29
CA LEU A 59 8.66 -6.79 6.23
C LEU A 59 7.87 -7.98 6.77
N SER A 60 6.91 -7.71 7.63
CA SER A 60 5.91 -8.68 8.02
C SER A 60 4.73 -8.70 7.04
N ILE A 61 3.96 -9.78 7.06
CA ILE A 61 2.73 -9.90 6.25
C ILE A 61 1.71 -8.82 6.64
N ASP A 62 1.60 -8.49 7.93
CA ASP A 62 0.68 -7.44 8.39
C ASP A 62 1.08 -6.06 7.84
N GLU A 63 2.39 -5.75 7.81
CA GLU A 63 2.89 -4.52 7.22
C GLU A 63 2.61 -4.48 5.70
N ILE A 64 2.71 -5.61 5.00
CA ILE A 64 2.36 -5.70 3.57
C ILE A 64 0.86 -5.44 3.38
N ASN A 65 0.00 -6.08 4.17
CA ASN A 65 -1.44 -5.87 4.11
C ASN A 65 -1.83 -4.40 4.37
N ASP A 66 -1.20 -3.78 5.34
CA ASP A 66 -1.39 -2.35 5.65
C ASP A 66 -0.95 -1.45 4.50
N MET A 67 0.18 -1.76 3.85
CA MET A 67 0.67 -1.01 2.70
C MET A 67 -0.25 -1.11 1.49
N GLU A 68 -0.85 -2.27 1.22
CA GLU A 68 -1.72 -2.45 0.05
C GLU A 68 -2.93 -1.50 0.07
N GLN A 69 -3.41 -1.08 1.24
CA GLN A 69 -4.44 -0.04 1.35
C GLN A 69 -3.93 1.34 0.91
N ILE A 70 -2.66 1.66 1.23
CA ILE A 70 -2.02 2.90 0.81
C ILE A 70 -1.72 2.86 -0.69
N VAL A 71 -1.28 1.71 -1.19
CA VAL A 71 -1.05 1.46 -2.63
C VAL A 71 -2.34 1.69 -3.41
N ASP A 72 -3.46 1.08 -2.99
CA ASP A 72 -4.75 1.22 -3.66
C ASP A 72 -5.19 2.69 -3.72
N SER A 73 -5.06 3.41 -2.61
CA SER A 73 -5.39 4.85 -2.54
C SER A 73 -4.52 5.67 -3.50
N SER A 74 -3.22 5.40 -3.57
CA SER A 74 -2.28 6.10 -4.45
C SER A 74 -2.55 5.80 -5.93
N TYR A 75 -2.87 4.54 -6.24
CA TYR A 75 -3.26 4.09 -7.58
C TYR A 75 -4.53 4.78 -8.07
N GLN A 76 -5.57 4.82 -7.24
CA GLN A 76 -6.82 5.49 -7.59
C GLN A 76 -6.62 7.00 -7.79
N GLU A 77 -5.83 7.62 -6.91
CA GLU A 77 -5.50 9.05 -7.01
C GLU A 77 -4.72 9.36 -8.31
N TYR A 78 -3.75 8.50 -8.67
CA TYR A 78 -3.01 8.63 -9.93
C TYR A 78 -3.96 8.56 -11.14
N ASN A 79 -4.80 7.53 -11.22
CA ASN A 79 -5.74 7.35 -12.33
C ASN A 79 -6.79 8.48 -12.40
N ARG A 80 -7.22 8.99 -11.25
CA ARG A 80 -8.14 10.13 -11.18
C ARG A 80 -7.51 11.42 -11.73
N LYS A 81 -6.22 11.66 -11.43
CA LYS A 81 -5.50 12.87 -11.87
C LYS A 81 -5.08 12.81 -13.33
N ASN A 82 -4.97 11.63 -13.91
CA ASN A 82 -4.43 11.41 -15.26
C ASN A 82 -5.44 10.77 -16.23
N PRO A 83 -6.70 11.24 -16.34
CA PRO A 83 -7.76 10.56 -17.09
C PRO A 83 -7.54 10.52 -18.61
N ARG A 84 -6.62 11.34 -19.15
CA ARG A 84 -6.30 11.43 -20.58
C ARG A 84 -4.92 10.89 -20.94
N ARG A 85 -4.17 10.37 -19.96
CA ARG A 85 -2.85 9.77 -20.17
C ARG A 85 -2.96 8.25 -20.07
N GLN A 86 -1.84 7.59 -20.14
CA GLN A 86 -1.77 6.16 -19.92
C GLN A 86 -2.25 5.83 -18.49
N LEU A 87 -3.44 5.26 -18.39
CA LEU A 87 -3.97 4.79 -17.11
C LEU A 87 -3.26 3.51 -16.70
N LEU A 88 -2.99 3.38 -15.40
CA LEU A 88 -2.55 2.11 -14.84
C LEU A 88 -3.65 1.07 -15.00
N GLY A 89 -3.27 -0.14 -15.40
CA GLY A 89 -4.16 -1.30 -15.44
C GLY A 89 -4.59 -1.75 -14.03
N PRO A 90 -5.44 -2.77 -13.90
CA PRO A 90 -5.86 -3.28 -12.60
C PRO A 90 -4.67 -3.72 -11.74
N LEU A 91 -4.61 -3.31 -10.47
CA LEU A 91 -3.50 -3.64 -9.56
C LEU A 91 -3.25 -5.15 -9.43
N SER A 92 -4.28 -5.98 -9.59
CA SER A 92 -4.17 -7.43 -9.57
C SER A 92 -3.35 -8.02 -10.71
N THR A 93 -3.07 -7.24 -11.76
CA THR A 93 -2.23 -7.68 -12.90
C THR A 93 -0.75 -7.39 -12.71
N TYR A 94 -0.40 -6.62 -11.68
CA TYR A 94 0.99 -6.26 -11.41
C TYR A 94 1.63 -7.19 -10.39
N LYS A 95 2.82 -7.65 -10.71
CA LYS A 95 3.76 -8.21 -9.74
C LYS A 95 4.45 -7.06 -8.99
N ARG A 96 4.96 -7.36 -7.79
CA ARG A 96 5.58 -6.36 -6.90
C ARG A 96 6.90 -6.85 -6.36
N GLN A 97 7.86 -5.96 -6.26
CA GLN A 97 9.08 -6.15 -5.48
C GLN A 97 9.10 -5.12 -4.35
N TYR A 98 9.28 -5.58 -3.12
CA TYR A 98 9.39 -4.73 -1.94
C TYR A 98 10.83 -4.68 -1.49
N VAL A 99 11.36 -3.49 -1.27
CA VAL A 99 12.65 -3.25 -0.62
C VAL A 99 12.41 -2.38 0.61
N ALA A 100 12.66 -2.93 1.79
CA ALA A 100 12.38 -2.25 3.06
C ALA A 100 13.67 -1.78 3.72
N ILE A 101 13.64 -0.56 4.26
CA ILE A 101 14.76 0.05 4.99
C ILE A 101 14.30 0.74 6.27
N VAL A 102 15.26 1.03 7.14
CA VAL A 102 15.12 2.03 8.19
C VAL A 102 15.98 3.24 7.80
N ASN A 103 15.33 4.40 7.65
CA ASN A 103 16.01 5.65 7.29
C ASN A 103 16.80 6.27 8.47
N GLU A 104 17.50 7.37 8.24
CA GLU A 104 18.29 8.07 9.26
C GLU A 104 17.49 8.55 10.47
N LYS A 105 16.16 8.73 10.33
CA LYS A 105 15.24 9.09 11.41
C LYS A 105 14.71 7.90 12.19
N GLY A 106 15.15 6.68 11.88
CA GLY A 106 14.67 5.44 12.49
C GLY A 106 13.29 5.00 12.00
N GLN A 107 12.78 5.55 10.91
CA GLN A 107 11.48 5.22 10.34
C GLN A 107 11.62 4.15 9.27
N LYS A 108 10.69 3.19 9.23
CA LYS A 108 10.64 2.17 8.19
C LYS A 108 10.00 2.76 6.93
N GLU A 109 10.71 2.63 5.82
CA GLU A 109 10.26 2.99 4.48
C GLU A 109 10.37 1.80 3.55
N VAL A 110 9.47 1.73 2.58
CA VAL A 110 9.42 0.64 1.62
C VAL A 110 9.33 1.22 0.21
N TRP A 111 10.30 0.87 -0.62
CA TRP A 111 10.21 1.08 -2.05
C TRP A 111 9.51 -0.12 -2.69
N ILE A 112 8.56 0.15 -3.55
CA ILE A 112 7.77 -0.86 -4.24
C ILE A 112 7.93 -0.65 -5.74
N ASN A 113 8.36 -1.71 -6.43
CA ASN A 113 8.46 -1.74 -7.89
C ASN A 113 7.34 -2.60 -8.45
N PHE A 114 6.51 -2.04 -9.28
CA PHE A 114 5.38 -2.71 -9.93
C PHE A 114 5.70 -2.98 -11.40
N PHE A 115 5.30 -4.17 -11.88
CA PHE A 115 5.45 -4.54 -13.29
C PHE A 115 4.38 -5.52 -13.75
N CYS A 116 3.84 -5.32 -14.96
CA CYS A 116 2.78 -6.14 -15.53
C CYS A 116 3.30 -7.27 -16.46
N SER A 117 4.57 -7.25 -16.81
CA SER A 117 5.17 -8.21 -17.74
C SER A 117 5.70 -9.45 -17.03
N SER A 118 5.87 -10.53 -17.80
CA SER A 118 6.46 -11.78 -17.30
C SER A 118 7.97 -11.79 -17.58
N PHE A 119 8.76 -11.74 -16.51
CA PHE A 119 10.22 -11.85 -16.56
C PHE A 119 10.62 -13.14 -15.88
N GLY A 120 10.75 -14.26 -16.47
CA GLY A 120 11.25 -15.51 -15.88
C GLY A 120 11.23 -15.53 -14.32
N ALA A 121 11.93 -16.45 -13.68
CA ALA A 121 11.96 -16.53 -12.20
C ALA A 121 12.90 -15.50 -11.52
N GLY A 122 13.80 -14.86 -12.25
CA GLY A 122 14.86 -13.99 -11.71
C GLY A 122 14.35 -12.78 -10.93
N TRP A 123 13.17 -12.25 -11.25
CA TRP A 123 12.58 -11.12 -10.57
C TRP A 123 12.33 -11.34 -9.07
N LYS A 124 12.29 -12.58 -8.62
CA LYS A 124 12.13 -12.90 -7.19
C LYS A 124 13.43 -12.75 -6.38
N HIS A 125 14.55 -12.58 -7.06
CA HIS A 125 15.88 -12.56 -6.43
C HIS A 125 16.68 -11.30 -6.73
N HIS A 126 16.31 -10.57 -7.79
CA HIS A 126 17.03 -9.36 -8.21
C HIS A 126 16.04 -8.25 -8.52
N VAL A 127 16.38 -7.02 -8.15
CA VAL A 127 15.57 -5.84 -8.51
C VAL A 127 15.48 -5.76 -10.03
N LEU A 128 14.27 -5.68 -10.53
CA LEU A 128 13.99 -5.50 -11.94
C LEU A 128 14.08 -4.02 -12.30
N ILE A 129 15.02 -3.65 -13.14
CA ILE A 129 15.20 -2.30 -13.63
C ILE A 129 14.78 -2.27 -15.10
N VAL A 130 13.88 -1.36 -15.43
CA VAL A 130 13.41 -1.12 -16.79
C VAL A 130 13.29 0.40 -16.96
N ASP A 131 13.96 0.95 -17.97
CA ASP A 131 14.02 2.40 -18.18
C ASP A 131 12.78 2.95 -18.89
N ASP A 132 12.06 2.09 -19.60
CA ASP A 132 10.86 2.41 -20.35
C ASP A 132 9.69 1.46 -20.05
N GLY A 133 8.73 1.30 -20.97
CA GLY A 133 7.59 0.39 -20.80
C GLY A 133 6.34 1.05 -20.20
N GLY A 134 6.40 2.35 -19.97
CA GLY A 134 5.25 3.17 -19.59
C GLY A 134 4.54 2.65 -18.35
N VAL A 135 3.21 2.64 -18.38
CA VAL A 135 2.35 2.24 -17.24
C VAL A 135 2.44 0.76 -16.86
N CYS A 136 3.15 -0.08 -17.63
CA CYS A 136 3.45 -1.45 -17.21
C CYS A 136 4.46 -1.49 -16.05
N PHE A 137 5.22 -0.41 -15.85
CA PHE A 137 6.22 -0.27 -14.80
C PHE A 137 6.01 1.03 -14.06
N PHE A 138 5.92 0.96 -12.75
CA PHE A 138 5.86 2.15 -11.91
C PHE A 138 6.42 1.85 -10.52
N GLN A 139 6.83 2.90 -9.83
CA GLN A 139 7.38 2.80 -8.49
C GLN A 139 6.57 3.66 -7.51
N LEU A 140 6.61 3.24 -6.25
CA LEU A 140 6.00 3.96 -5.14
C LEU A 140 6.85 3.76 -3.89
N THR A 141 7.12 4.82 -3.14
CA THR A 141 7.75 4.72 -1.81
C THR A 141 6.72 5.01 -0.74
N ILE A 142 6.66 4.17 0.29
CA ILE A 142 5.75 4.33 1.43
C ILE A 142 6.56 4.44 2.72
N ASN A 143 6.29 5.46 3.53
CA ASN A 143 6.76 5.56 4.90
C ASN A 143 5.72 4.94 5.83
N LEU A 144 6.03 3.80 6.44
CA LEU A 144 5.10 3.05 7.28
C LEU A 144 4.79 3.76 8.60
N TYR A 145 5.73 4.53 9.13
CA TYR A 145 5.52 5.28 10.38
C TYR A 145 4.46 6.37 10.21
N SER A 146 4.56 7.16 9.14
CA SER A 146 3.61 8.23 8.85
C SER A 146 2.38 7.77 8.05
N ARG A 147 2.37 6.52 7.57
CA ARG A 147 1.37 5.95 6.67
C ARG A 147 1.15 6.80 5.41
N ARG A 148 2.22 7.34 4.86
CA ARG A 148 2.19 8.19 3.66
C ARG A 148 2.96 7.57 2.52
N ALA A 149 2.35 7.67 1.33
CA ALA A 149 3.03 7.39 0.07
C ALA A 149 3.70 8.66 -0.47
N GLY A 150 4.81 8.46 -1.17
CA GLY A 150 5.36 9.44 -2.09
C GLY A 150 4.53 9.53 -3.37
N GLU A 151 5.10 10.16 -4.39
CA GLU A 151 4.50 10.20 -5.71
C GLU A 151 4.58 8.81 -6.38
N LEU A 152 3.50 8.39 -7.05
CA LEU A 152 3.49 7.22 -7.91
C LEU A 152 4.08 7.62 -9.27
N ILE A 153 5.17 6.97 -9.67
CA ILE A 153 5.97 7.35 -10.84
C ILE A 153 5.98 6.21 -11.86
N PRO A 154 5.19 6.29 -12.95
CA PRO A 154 5.33 5.38 -14.08
C PRO A 154 6.62 5.63 -14.86
N ASN A 155 7.12 4.57 -15.48
CA ASN A 155 8.27 4.69 -16.37
C ASN A 155 7.95 5.52 -17.64
N GLY A 156 9.00 5.99 -18.29
CA GLY A 156 8.87 6.65 -19.59
C GLY A 156 8.32 5.73 -20.67
N VAL A 157 7.85 6.32 -21.74
CA VAL A 157 7.49 5.62 -23.00
C VAL A 157 8.62 5.91 -23.99
N ALA A 158 9.18 4.86 -24.56
CA ALA A 158 10.15 4.98 -25.67
C ALA A 158 9.47 5.43 -26.97
#